data_db1f20c27b3bad4e6ab9a998ef70d8ce
#
_entry.id   db1f20c27b3bad4e6ab9a998ef70d8ce
#
_cell.length_a   1.000
_cell.length_b   1.000
_cell.length_c   1.000
_cell.angle_alpha   90.00
_cell.angle_beta   90.00
_cell.angle_gamma   90.00
#
_symmetry.space_group_name_H-M   'P 1'
#
loop_
_entity.id
_entity.type
_entity.pdbx_description
1 polymer ?
#
loop_
_entity_poly.entity_id
_entity_poly.type
_entity_poly.pdbx_seq_one_letter_code
_entity_poly.pdbx_strand_id
1 'polypeptide(L)'
;MLTYMDSLETNELWQRFKSGDDNALSSLYNRYIHQLYSYGLKIHGDESLVKDSIQEVFIQLIDRRKKISTSAFTTIYLFKSLRNKLLEELRSKNRRSDIVRSITVDDNNLEVSPEETFMQSEEEQSRLVIMKAALSRLSDYQREALFLKYSQGLEYEKIAELLEIDISSARTLIYRSLKKVKQEISTRTQLILLFFRSILNSDFTKLSY
;
A
#
# COMPACT_ATOMS: atom_id res chain seq x y z
N MET A 1 10.64 18.59 -10.71
CA MET A 1 11.30 19.69 -9.96
C MET A 1 11.00 19.61 -8.46
N LEU A 2 9.77 19.30 -8.04
CA LEU A 2 9.40 19.10 -6.62
C LEU A 2 10.17 17.96 -5.94
N THR A 3 10.40 16.85 -6.61
CA THR A 3 11.09 15.65 -6.06
C THR A 3 12.58 15.91 -5.71
N TYR A 4 13.26 16.79 -6.43
CA TYR A 4 14.66 17.11 -6.17
C TYR A 4 14.85 18.04 -4.96
N MET A 5 13.98 19.06 -4.84
CA MET A 5 13.96 19.96 -3.69
C MET A 5 13.63 19.21 -2.40
N ASP A 6 12.64 18.28 -2.47
CA ASP A 6 12.23 17.44 -1.35
C ASP A 6 13.35 16.50 -0.86
N SER A 7 14.16 15.99 -1.78
CA SER A 7 15.32 15.15 -1.44
C SER A 7 16.46 15.95 -0.76
N LEU A 8 16.69 17.20 -1.16
CA LEU A 8 17.71 18.05 -0.55
C LEU A 8 17.32 18.44 0.89
N GLU A 9 16.07 18.87 1.10
CA GLU A 9 15.55 19.18 2.43
C GLU A 9 15.58 17.95 3.36
N THR A 10 15.26 16.78 2.84
CA THR A 10 15.33 15.52 3.61
C THR A 10 16.76 15.21 4.02
N ASN A 11 17.73 15.40 3.11
CA ASN A 11 19.14 15.19 3.43
C ASN A 11 19.64 16.18 4.50
N GLU A 12 19.21 17.43 4.44
CA GLU A 12 19.57 18.43 5.45
C GLU A 12 18.98 18.08 6.82
N LEU A 13 17.69 17.74 6.89
CA LEU A 13 17.03 17.29 8.12
C LEU A 13 17.75 16.06 8.70
N TRP A 14 18.17 15.15 7.85
CA TRP A 14 18.92 13.97 8.28
C TRP A 14 20.27 14.32 8.88
N GLN A 15 21.05 15.23 8.27
CA GLN A 15 22.33 15.68 8.81
C GLN A 15 22.15 16.35 10.18
N ARG A 16 21.15 17.21 10.32
CA ARG A 16 20.80 17.86 11.59
C ARG A 16 20.39 16.84 12.65
N PHE A 17 19.56 15.84 12.30
CA PHE A 17 19.23 14.76 13.21
C PHE A 17 20.47 13.97 13.63
N LYS A 18 21.38 13.65 12.72
CA LYS A 18 22.64 12.96 13.05
C LYS A 18 23.52 13.76 14.01
N SER A 19 23.55 15.08 13.90
CA SER A 19 24.27 15.95 14.82
C SER A 19 23.62 16.13 16.19
N GLY A 20 22.39 15.60 16.38
CA GLY A 20 21.69 15.61 17.67
C GLY A 20 20.57 16.64 17.77
N ASP A 21 20.12 17.21 16.66
CA ASP A 21 18.99 18.14 16.62
C ASP A 21 17.66 17.39 16.71
N ASP A 22 16.99 17.47 17.86
CA ASP A 22 15.71 16.82 18.11
C ASP A 22 14.56 17.46 17.32
N ASN A 23 14.68 18.76 16.92
CA ASN A 23 13.72 19.39 16.04
C ASN A 23 13.76 18.78 14.63
N ALA A 24 14.95 18.36 14.17
CA ALA A 24 15.08 17.66 12.90
C ALA A 24 14.39 16.29 12.92
N LEU A 25 14.47 15.57 14.06
CA LEU A 25 13.73 14.32 14.25
C LEU A 25 12.21 14.54 14.17
N SER A 26 11.70 15.56 14.88
CA SER A 26 10.28 15.91 14.86
C SER A 26 9.81 16.27 13.44
N SER A 27 10.65 16.99 12.69
CA SER A 27 10.36 17.33 11.28
C SER A 27 10.34 16.11 10.38
N LEU A 28 11.26 15.16 10.56
CA LEU A 28 11.28 13.88 9.83
C LEU A 28 10.03 13.05 10.16
N TYR A 29 9.65 12.98 11.45
CA TYR A 29 8.45 12.28 11.88
C TYR A 29 7.21 12.84 11.20
N ASN A 30 6.97 14.15 11.33
CA ASN A 30 5.80 14.81 10.74
C ASN A 30 5.75 14.68 9.22
N ARG A 31 6.90 14.68 8.54
CA ARG A 31 6.99 14.53 7.09
C ARG A 31 6.56 13.14 6.61
N TYR A 32 6.90 12.09 7.36
CA TYR A 32 6.73 10.71 6.90
C TYR A 32 5.61 9.94 7.58
N ILE A 33 5.07 10.40 8.71
CA ILE A 33 4.09 9.65 9.51
C ILE A 33 2.87 9.21 8.70
N HIS A 34 2.27 10.09 7.91
CA HIS A 34 1.09 9.78 7.12
C HIS A 34 1.40 8.77 6.00
N GLN A 35 2.55 8.90 5.34
CA GLN A 35 2.97 7.97 4.29
C GLN A 35 3.28 6.59 4.88
N LEU A 36 3.99 6.53 6.00
CA LEU A 36 4.29 5.28 6.70
C LEU A 36 3.02 4.61 7.23
N TYR A 37 2.09 5.39 7.78
CA TYR A 37 0.83 4.86 8.29
C TYR A 37 -0.02 4.26 7.16
N SER A 38 -0.25 4.99 6.07
CA SER A 38 -0.99 4.48 4.92
C SER A 38 -0.33 3.24 4.28
N TYR A 39 1.00 3.21 4.24
CA TYR A 39 1.74 2.04 3.78
C TYR A 39 1.64 0.87 4.76
N GLY A 40 1.75 1.12 6.05
CA GLY A 40 1.64 0.10 7.09
C GLY A 40 0.27 -0.57 7.06
N LEU A 41 -0.81 0.19 6.94
CA LEU A 41 -2.18 -0.33 6.80
C LEU A 41 -2.35 -1.19 5.53
N LYS A 42 -1.58 -0.92 4.48
CA LYS A 42 -1.61 -1.73 3.27
C LYS A 42 -0.97 -3.12 3.47
N ILE A 43 0.02 -3.21 4.35
CA ILE A 43 0.70 -4.47 4.68
C ILE A 43 -0.06 -5.24 5.76
N HIS A 44 -0.52 -4.52 6.80
CA HIS A 44 -1.19 -5.10 7.95
C HIS A 44 -2.40 -4.24 8.33
N GLY A 45 -3.61 -4.81 8.28
CA GLY A 45 -4.86 -4.08 8.53
C GLY A 45 -5.10 -3.63 9.98
N ASP A 46 -4.23 -3.99 10.93
CA ASP A 46 -4.35 -3.62 12.34
C ASP A 46 -3.70 -2.27 12.61
N GLU A 47 -4.53 -1.25 12.84
CA GLU A 47 -4.07 0.13 13.07
C GLU A 47 -3.16 0.27 14.29
N SER A 48 -3.48 -0.43 15.40
CA SER A 48 -2.68 -0.35 16.63
C SER A 48 -1.28 -0.89 16.38
N LEU A 49 -1.18 -2.07 15.76
CA LEU A 49 0.09 -2.68 15.41
C LEU A 49 0.90 -1.80 14.46
N VAL A 50 0.25 -1.15 13.49
CA VAL A 50 0.93 -0.24 12.56
C VAL A 50 1.49 0.97 13.30
N LYS A 51 0.71 1.61 14.18
CA LYS A 51 1.15 2.74 14.99
C LYS A 51 2.35 2.37 15.89
N ASP A 52 2.26 1.25 16.59
CA ASP A 52 3.33 0.73 17.45
C ASP A 52 4.60 0.43 16.64
N SER A 53 4.43 -0.21 15.46
CA SER A 53 5.55 -0.51 14.56
C SER A 53 6.25 0.75 14.06
N ILE A 54 5.50 1.81 13.75
CA ILE A 54 6.07 3.10 13.33
C ILE A 54 6.86 3.71 14.50
N GLN A 55 6.32 3.73 15.72
CA GLN A 55 7.02 4.24 16.89
C GLN A 55 8.34 3.51 17.11
N GLU A 56 8.34 2.18 17.03
CA GLU A 56 9.56 1.39 17.18
C GLU A 56 10.58 1.67 16.07
N VAL A 57 10.14 1.90 14.82
CA VAL A 57 11.04 2.30 13.73
C VAL A 57 11.74 3.61 14.07
N PHE A 58 11.03 4.59 14.62
CA PHE A 58 11.64 5.86 15.01
C PHE A 58 12.54 5.73 16.26
N ILE A 59 12.19 4.89 17.24
CA ILE A 59 13.07 4.57 18.37
C ILE A 59 14.38 3.94 17.88
N GLN A 60 14.29 2.93 17.00
CA GLN A 60 15.47 2.30 16.41
C GLN A 60 16.31 3.29 15.58
N LEU A 61 15.66 4.25 14.92
CA LEU A 61 16.33 5.32 14.20
C LEU A 61 17.18 6.17 15.15
N ILE A 62 16.64 6.54 16.33
CA ILE A 62 17.33 7.30 17.37
C ILE A 62 18.54 6.51 17.89
N ASP A 63 18.33 5.25 18.25
CA ASP A 63 19.39 4.38 18.80
C ASP A 63 20.54 4.16 17.82
N ARG A 64 20.22 4.06 16.54
CA ARG A 64 21.20 3.83 15.47
C ARG A 64 21.73 5.13 14.83
N ARG A 65 21.33 6.29 15.31
CA ARG A 65 21.63 7.61 14.72
C ARG A 65 23.09 7.78 14.30
N LYS A 66 24.02 7.38 15.15
CA LYS A 66 25.47 7.52 14.90
C LYS A 66 26.03 6.44 13.94
N LYS A 67 25.33 5.31 13.79
CA LYS A 67 25.79 4.15 13.01
C LYS A 67 25.28 4.17 11.56
N ILE A 68 24.18 4.87 11.29
CA ILE A 68 23.60 4.95 9.94
C ILE A 68 24.45 5.90 9.10
N SER A 69 24.95 5.40 7.96
CA SER A 69 25.73 6.23 7.04
C SER A 69 24.85 7.33 6.42
N THR A 70 25.43 8.47 6.14
CA THR A 70 24.72 9.62 5.55
C THR A 70 24.15 9.31 4.17
N SER A 71 24.87 8.49 3.38
CA SER A 71 24.45 8.08 2.05
C SER A 71 23.36 7.00 2.05
N ALA A 72 23.13 6.32 3.18
CA ALA A 72 22.14 5.24 3.29
C ALA A 72 20.77 5.75 3.72
N PHE A 73 20.67 6.99 4.23
CA PHE A 73 19.37 7.52 4.63
C PHE A 73 18.64 8.05 3.41
N THR A 74 17.67 7.28 3.03
CA THR A 74 16.66 7.67 2.07
C THR A 74 15.30 7.41 2.73
N THR A 75 14.25 8.02 2.20
CA THR A 75 12.85 7.68 2.55
C THR A 75 12.65 6.16 2.59
N ILE A 76 13.35 5.42 1.72
CA ILE A 76 13.31 3.96 1.63
C ILE A 76 13.75 3.27 2.92
N TYR A 77 14.69 3.84 3.68
CA TYR A 77 15.11 3.26 4.96
C TYR A 77 13.94 3.11 5.94
N LEU A 78 13.12 4.16 6.08
CA LEU A 78 11.95 4.13 6.97
C LEU A 78 10.90 3.13 6.48
N PHE A 79 10.59 3.15 5.18
CA PHE A 79 9.65 2.21 4.57
C PHE A 79 10.13 0.76 4.70
N LYS A 80 11.41 0.50 4.44
CA LYS A 80 12.00 -0.85 4.55
C LYS A 80 12.00 -1.35 5.98
N SER A 81 12.32 -0.48 6.95
CA SER A 81 12.30 -0.82 8.38
C SER A 81 10.88 -1.18 8.84
N LEU A 82 9.88 -0.37 8.46
CA LEU A 82 8.48 -0.63 8.78
C LEU A 82 7.99 -1.92 8.11
N ARG A 83 8.28 -2.10 6.82
CA ARG A 83 7.93 -3.32 6.06
C ARG A 83 8.46 -4.57 6.74
N ASN A 84 9.75 -4.60 7.05
CA ASN A 84 10.38 -5.77 7.65
C ASN A 84 9.76 -6.10 9.00
N LYS A 85 9.47 -5.08 9.82
CA LYS A 85 8.81 -5.28 11.10
C LYS A 85 7.40 -5.86 10.95
N LEU A 86 6.57 -5.27 10.10
CA LEU A 86 5.21 -5.75 9.88
C LEU A 86 5.17 -7.17 9.28
N LEU A 87 6.09 -7.50 8.36
CA LEU A 87 6.20 -8.85 7.82
C LEU A 87 6.67 -9.86 8.87
N GLU A 88 7.52 -9.46 9.82
CA GLU A 88 7.92 -10.30 10.94
C GLU A 88 6.74 -10.60 11.86
N GLU A 89 5.93 -9.59 12.18
CA GLU A 89 4.70 -9.76 12.97
C GLU A 89 3.69 -10.69 12.27
N LEU A 90 3.48 -10.53 10.96
CA LEU A 90 2.63 -11.44 10.19
C LEU A 90 3.14 -12.89 10.24
N ARG A 91 4.45 -13.09 10.08
CA ARG A 91 5.06 -14.42 10.18
C ARG A 91 4.94 -15.02 11.59
N SER A 92 5.08 -14.19 12.61
CA SER A 92 4.91 -14.61 14.01
C SER A 92 3.46 -15.02 14.30
N LYS A 93 2.49 -14.20 13.84
CA LYS A 93 1.06 -14.47 13.96
C LYS A 93 0.66 -15.76 13.23
N ASN A 94 1.15 -15.96 12.00
CA ASN A 94 0.90 -17.17 11.22
C ASN A 94 1.49 -18.42 11.92
N ARG A 95 2.72 -18.36 12.42
CA ARG A 95 3.31 -19.47 13.21
C ARG A 95 2.50 -19.81 14.46
N ARG A 96 1.96 -18.79 15.16
CA ARG A 96 1.07 -19.02 16.31
C ARG A 96 -0.29 -19.57 15.87
N SER A 97 -0.84 -19.12 14.73
CA SER A 97 -2.11 -19.61 14.20
C SER A 97 -2.00 -21.00 13.59
N ASP A 98 -0.86 -21.41 13.03
CA ASP A 98 -0.64 -22.78 12.53
C ASP A 98 -0.63 -23.80 13.70
N ILE A 99 -0.25 -23.37 14.91
CA ILE A 99 -0.39 -24.16 16.15
C ILE A 99 -1.88 -24.21 16.57
N VAL A 100 -2.70 -23.22 16.19
CA VAL A 100 -4.13 -23.11 16.56
C VAL A 100 -5.07 -23.49 15.41
N ARG A 101 -4.60 -23.48 14.15
CA ARG A 101 -5.37 -23.77 12.92
C ARG A 101 -5.60 -25.26 12.63
N SER A 102 -5.96 -26.04 13.65
CA SER A 102 -6.86 -27.15 13.37
C SER A 102 -8.34 -26.72 13.26
N ILE A 103 -8.66 -25.44 13.45
CA ILE A 103 -10.06 -24.93 13.42
C ILE A 103 -10.08 -23.49 12.83
N THR A 104 -10.82 -23.33 11.73
CA THR A 104 -11.32 -22.11 11.06
C THR A 104 -10.41 -21.34 10.12
N VAL A 105 -10.86 -21.36 8.86
CA VAL A 105 -10.52 -20.41 7.77
C VAL A 105 -11.26 -19.10 8.05
N ASP A 106 -10.57 -17.98 8.08
CA ASP A 106 -11.22 -16.69 8.09
C ASP A 106 -10.63 -15.72 7.05
N ASP A 107 -11.54 -15.06 6.37
CA ASP A 107 -11.36 -14.27 5.16
C ASP A 107 -10.67 -12.93 5.48
N ASN A 108 -9.66 -12.55 4.70
CA ASN A 108 -9.00 -11.26 4.80
C ASN A 108 -9.92 -10.12 4.37
N ASN A 109 -10.55 -9.48 5.32
CA ASN A 109 -11.29 -8.23 5.12
C ASN A 109 -10.31 -7.08 4.76
N LEU A 110 -10.43 -6.60 3.52
CA LEU A 110 -9.91 -5.31 3.10
C LEU A 110 -10.88 -4.24 3.64
N GLU A 111 -10.72 -3.87 4.90
CA GLU A 111 -11.38 -2.67 5.43
C GLU A 111 -10.63 -1.44 4.90
N VAL A 112 -11.32 -0.70 4.05
CA VAL A 112 -10.94 0.67 3.69
C VAL A 112 -11.44 1.57 4.78
N SER A 113 -10.56 2.41 5.32
CA SER A 113 -10.86 3.40 6.36
C SER A 113 -12.17 4.15 6.07
N PRO A 114 -13.06 4.33 7.06
CA PRO A 114 -14.39 4.94 6.88
C PRO A 114 -14.38 6.44 6.56
N GLU A 115 -13.23 7.11 6.56
CA GLU A 115 -13.15 8.58 6.51
C GLU A 115 -13.39 9.21 5.13
N GLU A 116 -13.59 8.42 4.05
CA GLU A 116 -13.91 8.95 2.72
C GLU A 116 -15.39 8.89 2.34
N THR A 117 -16.30 8.84 3.32
CA THR A 117 -17.74 8.79 3.07
C THR A 117 -18.35 10.18 3.00
N PHE A 118 -17.86 11.07 2.16
CA PHE A 118 -18.57 12.29 1.78
C PHE A 118 -19.03 12.22 0.33
N MET A 119 -20.37 12.09 0.16
CA MET A 119 -21.16 12.36 -1.05
C MET A 119 -20.57 11.85 -2.37
N GLN A 120 -20.34 10.55 -2.47
CA GLN A 120 -20.04 9.91 -3.74
C GLN A 120 -21.34 9.58 -4.47
N SER A 121 -21.44 9.94 -5.74
CA SER A 121 -22.55 9.53 -6.59
C SER A 121 -22.62 8.00 -6.67
N GLU A 122 -23.82 7.43 -6.96
CA GLU A 122 -23.99 5.97 -7.17
C GLU A 122 -22.99 5.42 -8.20
N GLU A 123 -22.62 6.23 -9.19
CA GLU A 123 -21.66 5.86 -10.22
C GLU A 123 -20.23 5.72 -9.66
N GLU A 124 -19.81 6.60 -8.74
CA GLU A 124 -18.51 6.53 -8.08
C GLU A 124 -18.43 5.33 -7.13
N GLN A 125 -19.50 5.05 -6.40
CA GLN A 125 -19.59 3.85 -5.54
C GLN A 125 -19.45 2.57 -6.38
N SER A 126 -20.15 2.50 -7.52
CA SER A 126 -20.05 1.36 -8.44
C SER A 126 -18.63 1.18 -8.99
N ARG A 127 -17.96 2.27 -9.36
CA ARG A 127 -16.56 2.25 -9.82
C ARG A 127 -15.60 1.76 -8.71
N LEU A 128 -15.82 2.18 -7.47
CA LEU A 128 -15.02 1.74 -6.32
C LEU A 128 -15.18 0.24 -6.06
N VAL A 129 -16.40 -0.28 -6.12
CA VAL A 129 -16.67 -1.73 -5.96
C VAL A 129 -15.94 -2.54 -7.03
N ILE A 130 -16.01 -2.11 -8.30
CA ILE A 130 -15.30 -2.77 -9.40
C ILE A 130 -13.78 -2.73 -9.18
N MET A 131 -13.25 -1.57 -8.77
CA MET A 131 -11.82 -1.40 -8.51
C MET A 131 -11.34 -2.27 -7.34
N LYS A 132 -12.08 -2.27 -6.21
CA LYS A 132 -11.78 -3.12 -5.05
C LYS A 132 -11.73 -4.59 -5.44
N ALA A 133 -12.71 -5.03 -6.21
CA ALA A 133 -12.79 -6.42 -6.68
C ALA A 133 -11.68 -6.77 -7.69
N ALA A 134 -11.21 -5.84 -8.52
CA ALA A 134 -10.06 -6.06 -9.40
C ALA A 134 -8.76 -6.15 -8.59
N LEU A 135 -8.59 -5.28 -7.59
CA LEU A 135 -7.42 -5.30 -6.71
C LEU A 135 -7.36 -6.55 -5.83
N SER A 136 -8.50 -7.10 -5.38
CA SER A 136 -8.53 -8.34 -4.58
C SER A 136 -8.02 -9.57 -5.35
N ARG A 137 -8.01 -9.54 -6.69
CA ARG A 137 -7.43 -10.61 -7.54
C ARG A 137 -5.91 -10.58 -7.62
N LEU A 138 -5.28 -9.52 -7.16
CA LEU A 138 -3.83 -9.40 -7.09
C LEU A 138 -3.29 -10.12 -5.84
N SER A 139 -2.05 -10.63 -5.93
CA SER A 139 -1.32 -11.02 -4.72
C SER A 139 -0.96 -9.79 -3.88
N ASP A 140 -0.68 -9.99 -2.59
CA ASP A 140 -0.27 -8.91 -1.69
C ASP A 140 0.94 -8.16 -2.25
N TYR A 141 1.91 -8.88 -2.77
CA TYR A 141 3.11 -8.34 -3.40
C TYR A 141 2.81 -7.48 -4.64
N GLN A 142 1.83 -7.89 -5.46
CA GLN A 142 1.38 -7.12 -6.61
C GLN A 142 0.64 -5.85 -6.18
N ARG A 143 -0.22 -5.94 -5.16
CA ARG A 143 -0.92 -4.79 -4.59
C ARG A 143 0.06 -3.80 -3.96
N GLU A 144 1.04 -4.31 -3.21
CA GLU A 144 2.10 -3.50 -2.61
C GLU A 144 2.88 -2.72 -3.67
N ALA A 145 3.32 -3.37 -4.76
CA ALA A 145 4.06 -2.72 -5.83
C ALA A 145 3.24 -1.59 -6.52
N LEU A 146 1.94 -1.82 -6.77
CA LEU A 146 1.06 -0.78 -7.34
C LEU A 146 0.86 0.38 -6.36
N PHE A 147 0.67 0.10 -5.07
CA PHE A 147 0.54 1.12 -4.04
C PHE A 147 1.78 2.00 -3.97
N LEU A 148 2.97 1.40 -3.93
CA LEU A 148 4.24 2.12 -3.89
C LEU A 148 4.42 3.02 -5.12
N LYS A 149 4.03 2.55 -6.32
CA LYS A 149 4.17 3.35 -7.56
C LYS A 149 3.15 4.47 -7.65
N TYR A 150 1.87 4.20 -7.39
CA TYR A 150 0.78 5.12 -7.71
C TYR A 150 0.27 5.93 -6.52
N SER A 151 0.31 5.38 -5.31
CA SER A 151 -0.09 6.11 -4.10
C SER A 151 1.08 6.83 -3.44
N GLN A 152 2.26 6.20 -3.40
CA GLN A 152 3.46 6.81 -2.82
C GLN A 152 4.35 7.52 -3.85
N GLY A 153 4.08 7.37 -5.14
CA GLY A 153 4.81 8.05 -6.21
C GLY A 153 6.28 7.60 -6.35
N LEU A 154 6.65 6.42 -5.83
CA LEU A 154 8.04 5.99 -5.84
C LEU A 154 8.53 5.63 -7.25
N GLU A 155 9.80 5.94 -7.51
CA GLU A 155 10.49 5.51 -8.72
C GLU A 155 10.80 4.00 -8.70
N TYR A 156 10.96 3.39 -9.88
CA TYR A 156 11.18 1.94 -10.00
C TYR A 156 12.41 1.46 -9.22
N GLU A 157 13.46 2.26 -9.20
CA GLU A 157 14.71 2.00 -8.47
C GLU A 157 14.43 1.90 -6.96
N LYS A 158 13.61 2.80 -6.43
CA LYS A 158 13.20 2.82 -5.02
C LYS A 158 12.30 1.65 -4.67
N ILE A 159 11.36 1.31 -5.55
CA ILE A 159 10.49 0.14 -5.39
C ILE A 159 11.31 -1.15 -5.43
N ALA A 160 12.26 -1.26 -6.35
CA ALA A 160 13.17 -2.41 -6.46
C ALA A 160 13.99 -2.60 -5.17
N GLU A 161 14.56 -1.50 -4.64
CA GLU A 161 15.30 -1.50 -3.38
C GLU A 161 14.42 -1.92 -2.20
N LEU A 162 13.18 -1.39 -2.10
CA LEU A 162 12.25 -1.69 -1.01
C LEU A 162 11.76 -3.13 -1.05
N LEU A 163 11.45 -3.64 -2.23
CA LEU A 163 10.94 -4.98 -2.44
C LEU A 163 12.05 -6.04 -2.57
N GLU A 164 13.33 -5.62 -2.54
CA GLU A 164 14.51 -6.50 -2.66
C GLU A 164 14.53 -7.32 -3.95
N ILE A 165 14.22 -6.66 -5.08
CA ILE A 165 14.25 -7.22 -6.43
C ILE A 165 15.07 -6.31 -7.35
N ASP A 166 15.42 -6.79 -8.55
CA ASP A 166 16.03 -5.93 -9.55
C ASP A 166 15.01 -4.97 -10.20
N ILE A 167 15.50 -3.89 -10.81
CA ILE A 167 14.67 -2.83 -11.40
C ILE A 167 13.80 -3.37 -12.54
N SER A 168 14.33 -4.30 -13.34
CA SER A 168 13.59 -4.90 -14.46
C SER A 168 12.43 -5.75 -13.96
N SER A 169 12.63 -6.47 -12.86
CA SER A 169 11.58 -7.22 -12.14
C SER A 169 10.53 -6.31 -11.56
N ALA A 170 10.90 -5.17 -10.95
CA ALA A 170 9.96 -4.19 -10.43
C ALA A 170 9.06 -3.61 -11.56
N ARG A 171 9.66 -3.23 -12.68
CA ARG A 171 8.92 -2.76 -13.87
C ARG A 171 7.96 -3.82 -14.40
N THR A 172 8.43 -5.05 -14.52
CA THR A 172 7.63 -6.18 -15.00
C THR A 172 6.48 -6.50 -14.05
N LEU A 173 6.73 -6.49 -12.73
CA LEU A 173 5.73 -6.71 -11.68
C LEU A 173 4.61 -5.68 -11.79
N ILE A 174 4.94 -4.40 -11.84
CA ILE A 174 3.96 -3.31 -11.94
C ILE A 174 3.17 -3.41 -13.25
N TYR A 175 3.85 -3.63 -14.39
CA TYR A 175 3.19 -3.78 -15.67
C TYR A 175 2.19 -4.95 -15.68
N ARG A 176 2.59 -6.14 -15.20
CA ARG A 176 1.72 -7.31 -15.12
C ARG A 176 0.54 -7.09 -14.18
N SER A 177 0.78 -6.42 -13.05
CA SER A 177 -0.26 -6.09 -12.09
C SER A 177 -1.32 -5.15 -12.69
N LEU A 178 -0.89 -4.08 -13.39
CA LEU A 178 -1.79 -3.18 -14.11
C LEU A 178 -2.58 -3.89 -15.20
N LYS A 179 -1.91 -4.74 -15.98
CA LYS A 179 -2.57 -5.52 -17.03
C LYS A 179 -3.68 -6.40 -16.44
N LYS A 180 -3.41 -7.05 -15.31
CA LYS A 180 -4.38 -7.89 -14.60
C LYS A 180 -5.57 -7.07 -14.10
N VAL A 181 -5.34 -5.92 -13.45
CA VAL A 181 -6.42 -5.01 -13.02
C VAL A 181 -7.26 -4.56 -14.20
N LYS A 182 -6.64 -4.14 -15.30
CA LYS A 182 -7.35 -3.70 -16.52
C LYS A 182 -8.24 -4.83 -17.10
N GLN A 183 -7.73 -6.05 -17.14
CA GLN A 183 -8.50 -7.21 -17.61
C GLN A 183 -9.71 -7.49 -16.71
N GLU A 184 -9.54 -7.48 -15.39
CA GLU A 184 -10.63 -7.71 -14.44
C GLU A 184 -11.72 -6.64 -14.54
N ILE A 185 -11.35 -5.35 -14.67
CA ILE A 185 -12.28 -4.25 -14.86
C ILE A 185 -13.05 -4.42 -16.18
N SER A 186 -12.34 -4.71 -17.28
CA SER A 186 -12.95 -4.88 -18.60
C SER A 186 -13.96 -6.04 -18.62
N THR A 187 -13.60 -7.17 -18.05
CA THR A 187 -14.48 -8.35 -17.94
C THR A 187 -15.75 -8.06 -17.15
N ARG A 188 -15.63 -7.36 -16.02
CA ARG A 188 -16.78 -6.99 -15.18
C ARG A 188 -17.69 -5.99 -15.87
N THR A 189 -17.13 -4.99 -16.54
CA THR A 189 -17.92 -4.03 -17.33
C THR A 189 -18.68 -4.73 -18.45
N GLN A 190 -18.06 -5.69 -19.15
CA GLN A 190 -18.76 -6.49 -20.17
C GLN A 190 -19.90 -7.34 -19.60
N LEU A 191 -19.69 -7.98 -18.45
CA LEU A 191 -20.74 -8.77 -17.78
C LEU A 191 -21.92 -7.90 -17.37
N ILE A 192 -21.69 -6.70 -16.84
CA ILE A 192 -22.75 -5.75 -16.49
C ILE A 192 -23.54 -5.36 -17.75
N LEU A 193 -22.86 -5.02 -18.85
CA LEU A 193 -23.51 -4.67 -20.09
C LEU A 193 -24.35 -5.83 -20.68
N LEU A 194 -23.83 -7.05 -20.61
CA LEU A 194 -24.57 -8.26 -21.05
C LEU A 194 -25.81 -8.50 -20.18
N PHE A 195 -25.69 -8.30 -18.87
CA PHE A 195 -26.82 -8.43 -17.94
C PHE A 195 -27.91 -7.40 -18.23
N PHE A 196 -27.56 -6.12 -18.42
CA PHE A 196 -28.52 -5.09 -18.83
C PHE A 196 -29.16 -5.38 -20.18
N ARG A 197 -28.39 -5.85 -21.15
CA ARG A 197 -28.91 -6.26 -22.45
C ARG A 197 -29.89 -7.44 -22.34
N SER A 198 -29.64 -8.39 -21.46
CA SER A 198 -30.54 -9.53 -21.19
C SER A 198 -31.86 -9.06 -20.57
N ILE A 199 -31.83 -8.14 -19.62
CA ILE A 199 -33.04 -7.55 -19.00
C ILE A 199 -33.86 -6.81 -20.06
N LEU A 200 -33.23 -5.92 -20.81
CA LEU A 200 -33.91 -5.14 -21.86
C LEU A 200 -34.56 -6.05 -22.92
N ASN A 201 -33.90 -7.13 -23.31
CA ASN A 201 -34.50 -8.08 -24.27
C ASN A 201 -35.63 -8.91 -23.65
N SER A 202 -35.62 -9.17 -22.32
CA SER A 202 -36.70 -9.92 -21.67
C SER A 202 -37.98 -9.09 -21.50
N ASP A 203 -37.84 -7.76 -21.38
CA ASP A 203 -39.00 -6.86 -21.28
C ASP A 203 -39.66 -6.62 -22.65
N PHE A 204 -38.89 -6.63 -23.74
CA PHE A 204 -39.45 -6.54 -25.10
C PHE A 204 -40.26 -7.77 -25.54
N THR A 205 -39.93 -8.94 -25.00
CA THR A 205 -40.71 -10.18 -25.33
C THR A 205 -42.01 -10.27 -24.55
N LYS A 206 -42.19 -9.51 -23.46
CA LYS A 206 -43.47 -9.47 -22.69
C LYS A 206 -44.50 -8.43 -23.20
N LEU A 207 -44.10 -7.56 -24.10
CA LEU A 207 -44.96 -6.49 -24.67
C LEU A 207 -45.55 -6.89 -26.06
N SER A 208 -45.30 -8.11 -26.51
CA SER A 208 -45.80 -8.64 -27.82
C SER A 208 -46.90 -9.72 -27.67
N TYR A 209 -47.71 -9.64 -26.62
CA TYR A 209 -48.97 -10.43 -26.49
C TYR A 209 -50.11 -9.54 -26.09
#